data_d77c51aed8c0c1d8b982dd76fc9cd82a
#
_entry.id   d77c51aed8c0c1d8b982dd76fc9cd82a
#
_cell.length_a   1.000
_cell.length_b   1.000
_cell.length_c   1.000
_cell.angle_alpha   90.00
_cell.angle_beta   90.00
_cell.angle_gamma   90.00
#
_symmetry.space_group_name_H-M   'P 1'
#
loop_
_entity.id
_entity.type
_entity.pdbx_description
1 polymer ?
#
loop_
_entity_poly.entity_id
_entity_poly.type
_entity_poly.pdbx_seq_one_letter_code
_entity_poly.pdbx_strand_id
1 'polypeptide(L)'
;DWYRERARQWTPLTTFDAVIMRKDPPFDFEFLTATWLLERAEAAGVRVFNKARALRDHSEKIAISEFDQFTPTTLVARDAQQLQHFIDEQRDVILKPLDGMGGSQIFRIHRNDPNRNVIIETLTHEGTRTIMAQRYLPEISAGDKRILLIAGQPVPFCLARIPKAGETRGNLAVGGTGVAQDLSARDREIAETLGPILIKRGLMLVGLDVIGTHLTEINVTSPTCMVEIRQQTGFDAAGAFITAIEHACGIT
;
A
#
# COMPACT_ATOMS: atom_id res chain seq x y z
N ASP A 1 8.33 17.21 -18.11
CA ASP A 1 7.47 16.11 -18.56
C ASP A 1 8.33 14.85 -18.72
N TRP A 2 7.92 13.73 -18.09
CA TRP A 2 8.61 12.44 -18.16
C TRP A 2 8.19 11.58 -19.37
N TYR A 3 7.15 12.00 -20.10
CA TYR A 3 6.71 11.39 -21.35
C TYR A 3 6.28 12.44 -22.38
N ARG A 4 6.23 12.03 -23.65
CA ARG A 4 5.68 12.81 -24.75
C ARG A 4 4.68 11.95 -25.51
N GLU A 5 3.43 12.39 -25.54
CA GLU A 5 2.40 11.77 -26.36
C GLU A 5 2.66 12.06 -27.85
N ARG A 6 2.65 11.00 -28.67
CA ARG A 6 2.83 11.10 -30.14
C ARG A 6 1.52 10.85 -30.90
N ALA A 7 0.93 9.65 -30.69
CA ALA A 7 -0.28 9.21 -31.33
C ALA A 7 -1.09 8.32 -30.40
N ARG A 8 -2.40 8.33 -30.53
CA ARG A 8 -3.34 7.44 -29.86
C ARG A 8 -3.88 6.43 -30.86
N GLN A 9 -3.90 5.16 -30.50
CA GLN A 9 -4.56 4.11 -31.25
C GLN A 9 -5.27 3.13 -30.34
N TRP A 10 -6.37 2.57 -30.82
CA TRP A 10 -7.05 1.48 -30.14
C TRP A 10 -6.38 0.17 -30.52
N THR A 11 -5.92 -0.58 -29.53
CA THR A 11 -5.19 -1.83 -29.72
C THR A 11 -5.75 -2.89 -28.78
N PRO A 12 -6.07 -4.10 -29.28
CA PRO A 12 -6.49 -5.21 -28.42
C PRO A 12 -5.41 -5.55 -27.38
N LEU A 13 -5.79 -5.83 -26.14
CA LEU A 13 -4.83 -6.19 -25.08
C LEU A 13 -4.08 -7.49 -25.39
N THR A 14 -4.66 -8.37 -26.22
CA THR A 14 -4.05 -9.62 -26.66
C THR A 14 -2.80 -9.44 -27.55
N THR A 15 -2.52 -8.22 -28.01
CA THR A 15 -1.31 -7.91 -28.79
C THR A 15 -0.06 -7.67 -27.92
N PHE A 16 -0.25 -7.54 -26.60
CA PHE A 16 0.84 -7.31 -25.66
C PHE A 16 1.26 -8.61 -24.97
N ASP A 17 2.54 -8.79 -24.72
CA ASP A 17 3.08 -9.93 -23.97
C ASP A 17 2.64 -9.90 -22.52
N ALA A 18 2.50 -8.69 -21.95
CA ALA A 18 2.05 -8.46 -20.60
C ALA A 18 1.27 -7.13 -20.47
N VAL A 19 0.34 -7.10 -19.54
CA VAL A 19 -0.38 -5.89 -19.12
C VAL A 19 -0.12 -5.67 -17.63
N ILE A 20 0.31 -4.47 -17.27
CA ILE A 20 0.57 -4.09 -15.88
C ILE A 20 -0.51 -3.10 -15.46
N MET A 21 -1.33 -3.45 -14.47
CA MET A 21 -2.28 -2.53 -13.87
C MET A 21 -1.60 -1.76 -12.75
N ARG A 22 -1.38 -0.47 -12.97
CA ARG A 22 -0.80 0.46 -11.99
C ARG A 22 -1.67 1.71 -11.82
N LYS A 23 -2.98 1.50 -11.82
CA LYS A 23 -3.93 2.58 -11.53
C LYS A 23 -3.87 2.92 -10.04
N ASP A 24 -3.71 4.20 -9.74
CA ASP A 24 -3.75 4.69 -8.36
C ASP A 24 -5.13 4.53 -7.70
N PRO A 25 -5.20 4.41 -6.38
CA PRO A 25 -6.44 4.61 -5.64
C PRO A 25 -7.10 5.99 -5.99
N PRO A 26 -8.41 6.17 -5.76
CA PRO A 26 -9.23 5.40 -4.82
C PRO A 26 -9.64 4.02 -5.36
N PHE A 27 -9.78 3.07 -4.42
CA PHE A 27 -10.34 1.76 -4.70
C PHE A 27 -11.88 1.89 -4.71
N ASP A 28 -12.40 2.39 -5.83
CA ASP A 28 -13.80 2.70 -6.06
C ASP A 28 -14.43 1.77 -7.10
N PHE A 29 -15.66 2.06 -7.50
CA PHE A 29 -16.37 1.26 -8.50
C PHE A 29 -15.67 1.27 -9.86
N GLU A 30 -15.04 2.38 -10.25
CA GLU A 30 -14.26 2.48 -11.49
C GLU A 30 -13.00 1.63 -11.44
N PHE A 31 -12.33 1.56 -10.26
CA PHE A 31 -11.22 0.64 -10.07
C PHE A 31 -11.68 -0.82 -10.20
N LEU A 32 -12.78 -1.18 -9.53
CA LEU A 32 -13.39 -2.52 -9.64
C LEU A 32 -13.75 -2.87 -11.07
N THR A 33 -14.39 -1.94 -11.79
CA THR A 33 -14.76 -2.13 -13.20
C THR A 33 -13.53 -2.43 -14.05
N ALA A 34 -12.44 -1.67 -13.88
CA ALA A 34 -11.18 -1.93 -14.58
C ALA A 34 -10.65 -3.34 -14.29
N THR A 35 -10.71 -3.82 -13.05
CA THR A 35 -10.27 -5.18 -12.71
C THR A 35 -11.14 -6.26 -13.33
N TRP A 36 -12.47 -6.07 -13.43
CA TRP A 36 -13.37 -7.01 -14.10
C TRP A 36 -13.09 -7.09 -15.60
N LEU A 37 -12.80 -5.96 -16.27
CA LEU A 37 -12.41 -5.94 -17.68
C LEU A 37 -11.08 -6.65 -17.90
N LEU A 38 -10.10 -6.43 -17.02
CA LEU A 38 -8.80 -7.12 -17.07
C LEU A 38 -8.95 -8.63 -16.82
N GLU A 39 -9.82 -9.07 -15.91
CA GLU A 39 -10.11 -10.50 -15.69
C GLU A 39 -10.73 -11.15 -16.94
N ARG A 40 -11.58 -10.41 -17.69
CA ARG A 40 -12.06 -10.89 -19.00
C ARG A 40 -10.93 -11.01 -20.02
N ALA A 41 -9.97 -10.08 -19.98
CA ALA A 41 -8.78 -10.16 -20.83
C ALA A 41 -7.88 -11.36 -20.42
N GLU A 42 -7.70 -11.63 -19.12
CA GLU A 42 -7.01 -12.82 -18.61
C GLU A 42 -7.66 -14.11 -19.14
N ALA A 43 -9.00 -14.19 -19.11
CA ALA A 43 -9.74 -15.33 -19.65
C ALA A 43 -9.55 -15.51 -21.17
N ALA A 44 -9.19 -14.45 -21.88
CA ALA A 44 -8.83 -14.47 -23.31
C ALA A 44 -7.32 -14.71 -23.56
N GLY A 45 -6.54 -15.03 -22.52
CA GLY A 45 -5.12 -15.37 -22.60
C GLY A 45 -4.14 -14.21 -22.37
N VAL A 46 -4.62 -13.02 -22.01
CA VAL A 46 -3.75 -11.88 -21.66
C VAL A 46 -3.08 -12.13 -20.31
N ARG A 47 -1.79 -11.90 -20.21
CA ARG A 47 -1.07 -11.95 -18.93
C ARG A 47 -1.15 -10.60 -18.22
N VAL A 48 -1.87 -10.56 -17.09
CA VAL A 48 -2.07 -9.32 -16.31
C VAL A 48 -1.31 -9.40 -14.97
N PHE A 49 -0.58 -8.35 -14.63
CA PHE A 49 0.21 -8.20 -13.38
C PHE A 49 -0.12 -6.85 -12.69
N ASN A 50 -0.49 -6.81 -11.39
CA ASN A 50 -0.89 -7.95 -10.57
C ASN A 50 -2.17 -8.56 -11.13
N LYS A 51 -2.47 -9.82 -10.78
CA LYS A 51 -3.71 -10.47 -11.23
C LYS A 51 -4.93 -9.65 -10.85
N ALA A 52 -5.84 -9.46 -11.80
CA ALA A 52 -7.01 -8.61 -11.63
C ALA A 52 -7.88 -9.01 -10.43
N ARG A 53 -8.10 -10.32 -10.22
CA ARG A 53 -8.82 -10.82 -9.06
C ARG A 53 -8.10 -10.54 -7.75
N ALA A 54 -6.78 -10.74 -7.71
CA ALA A 54 -5.98 -10.51 -6.51
C ALA A 54 -6.03 -9.04 -6.06
N LEU A 55 -6.07 -8.09 -7.00
CA LEU A 55 -6.26 -6.67 -6.69
C LEU A 55 -7.59 -6.40 -6.00
N ARG A 56 -8.68 -7.07 -6.41
CA ARG A 56 -10.00 -6.92 -5.77
C ARG A 56 -10.06 -7.57 -4.40
N ASP A 57 -9.46 -8.74 -4.25
CA ASP A 57 -9.51 -9.53 -3.02
C ASP A 57 -8.57 -8.97 -1.93
N HIS A 58 -7.72 -7.98 -2.27
CA HIS A 58 -6.71 -7.40 -1.37
C HIS A 58 -6.99 -5.92 -1.10
N SER A 59 -7.73 -5.61 -0.05
CA SER A 59 -7.77 -4.24 0.48
C SER A 59 -6.44 -3.91 1.14
N GLU A 60 -5.75 -2.87 0.68
CA GLU A 60 -4.40 -2.50 1.11
C GLU A 60 -4.27 -2.31 2.63
N LYS A 61 -5.33 -1.83 3.28
CA LYS A 61 -5.37 -1.62 4.73
C LYS A 61 -5.91 -2.82 5.50
N ILE A 62 -7.00 -3.43 5.03
CA ILE A 62 -7.63 -4.56 5.75
C ILE A 62 -6.80 -5.83 5.67
N ALA A 63 -6.07 -6.06 4.56
CA ALA A 63 -5.28 -7.27 4.35
C ALA A 63 -4.21 -7.52 5.44
N ILE A 64 -3.78 -6.49 6.16
CA ILE A 64 -2.87 -6.66 7.30
C ILE A 64 -3.47 -7.50 8.42
N SER A 65 -4.80 -7.56 8.56
CA SER A 65 -5.49 -8.36 9.59
C SER A 65 -5.29 -9.87 9.45
N GLU A 66 -4.79 -10.33 8.32
CA GLU A 66 -4.36 -11.71 8.13
C GLU A 66 -2.99 -12.01 8.81
N PHE A 67 -2.28 -10.97 9.27
CA PHE A 67 -0.91 -11.03 9.79
C PHE A 67 -0.80 -10.35 11.15
N ASP A 68 -1.68 -10.69 12.08
CA ASP A 68 -1.79 -10.05 13.40
C ASP A 68 -0.48 -9.99 14.17
N GLN A 69 0.41 -11.01 13.98
CA GLN A 69 1.74 -11.05 14.61
C GLN A 69 2.68 -9.90 14.18
N PHE A 70 2.34 -9.23 13.09
CA PHE A 70 3.13 -8.12 12.54
C PHE A 70 2.45 -6.75 12.66
N THR A 71 1.16 -6.71 13.02
CA THR A 71 0.37 -5.48 12.97
C THR A 71 0.25 -4.79 14.33
N PRO A 72 0.09 -3.46 14.40
CA PRO A 72 -0.30 -2.81 15.63
C PRO A 72 -1.75 -3.15 15.97
N THR A 73 -2.16 -2.94 17.22
CA THR A 73 -3.57 -3.07 17.62
C THR A 73 -4.44 -2.24 16.66
N THR A 74 -5.40 -2.90 16.03
CA THR A 74 -6.20 -2.34 14.93
C THR A 74 -7.68 -2.67 15.15
N LEU A 75 -8.55 -1.71 14.86
CA LEU A 75 -10.00 -1.86 14.79
C LEU A 75 -10.48 -1.37 13.42
N VAL A 76 -11.37 -2.13 12.79
CA VAL A 76 -12.09 -1.71 11.57
C VAL A 76 -13.57 -1.61 11.92
N ALA A 77 -14.10 -0.39 11.97
CA ALA A 77 -15.47 -0.12 12.42
C ALA A 77 -16.02 1.15 11.77
N ARG A 78 -17.34 1.34 11.89
CA ARG A 78 -18.04 2.59 11.57
C ARG A 78 -18.88 3.10 12.74
N ASP A 79 -19.07 2.26 13.75
CA ASP A 79 -19.81 2.60 14.95
C ASP A 79 -19.00 3.54 15.85
N ALA A 80 -19.58 4.69 16.17
CA ALA A 80 -18.87 5.73 16.92
C ALA A 80 -18.52 5.28 18.35
N GLN A 81 -19.35 4.47 19.00
CA GLN A 81 -19.09 4.01 20.37
C GLN A 81 -17.90 3.03 20.39
N GLN A 82 -17.81 2.14 19.41
CA GLN A 82 -16.65 1.23 19.26
C GLN A 82 -15.36 2.00 19.02
N LEU A 83 -15.39 3.00 18.13
CA LEU A 83 -14.23 3.86 17.86
C LEU A 83 -13.80 4.68 19.08
N GLN A 84 -14.75 5.26 19.80
CA GLN A 84 -14.48 5.98 21.05
C GLN A 84 -13.86 5.06 22.11
N HIS A 85 -14.40 3.86 22.29
CA HIS A 85 -13.88 2.87 23.22
C HIS A 85 -12.43 2.49 22.86
N PHE A 86 -12.16 2.23 21.59
CA PHE A 86 -10.80 1.96 21.11
C PHE A 86 -9.82 3.11 21.38
N ILE A 87 -10.25 4.36 21.18
CA ILE A 87 -9.44 5.54 21.51
C ILE A 87 -9.19 5.64 23.02
N ASP A 88 -10.19 5.33 23.83
CA ASP A 88 -10.05 5.36 25.29
C ASP A 88 -9.07 4.29 25.80
N GLU A 89 -9.05 3.11 25.20
CA GLU A 89 -8.11 2.03 25.53
C GLU A 89 -6.69 2.32 25.04
N GLN A 90 -6.53 2.67 23.76
CA GLN A 90 -5.21 2.84 23.13
C GLN A 90 -4.57 4.19 23.44
N ARG A 91 -5.36 5.20 23.88
CA ARG A 91 -4.97 6.57 24.26
C ARG A 91 -4.45 7.47 23.16
N ASP A 92 -3.75 6.91 22.17
CA ASP A 92 -3.15 7.62 21.05
C ASP A 92 -3.33 6.76 19.80
N VAL A 93 -4.11 7.21 18.84
CA VAL A 93 -4.53 6.42 17.69
C VAL A 93 -4.45 7.20 16.40
N ILE A 94 -4.33 6.46 15.30
CA ILE A 94 -4.51 6.96 13.95
C ILE A 94 -5.88 6.49 13.45
N LEU A 95 -6.70 7.44 12.98
CA LEU A 95 -7.91 7.15 12.19
C LEU A 95 -7.64 7.40 10.72
N LYS A 96 -8.04 6.47 9.85
CA LYS A 96 -7.83 6.58 8.40
C LYS A 96 -8.94 5.89 7.60
N PRO A 97 -9.35 6.44 6.41
CA PRO A 97 -10.27 5.77 5.51
C PRO A 97 -9.60 4.54 4.90
N LEU A 98 -10.41 3.57 4.44
CA LEU A 98 -9.91 2.32 3.87
C LEU A 98 -9.49 2.43 2.42
N ASP A 99 -10.04 3.36 1.67
CA ASP A 99 -9.90 3.54 0.21
C ASP A 99 -9.00 4.70 -0.22
N GLY A 100 -8.48 5.47 0.76
CA GLY A 100 -7.61 6.63 0.51
C GLY A 100 -6.13 6.26 0.31
N MET A 101 -5.36 7.18 -0.29
CA MET A 101 -3.92 7.09 -0.51
C MET A 101 -3.20 8.39 -0.13
N GLY A 102 -1.86 8.37 -0.15
CA GLY A 102 -1.02 9.57 -0.04
C GLY A 102 -1.10 10.31 1.29
N GLY A 103 -1.63 9.69 2.33
CA GLY A 103 -1.80 10.31 3.64
C GLY A 103 -3.04 11.21 3.76
N SER A 104 -3.93 11.20 2.76
CA SER A 104 -5.17 11.99 2.82
C SER A 104 -6.11 11.47 3.90
N GLN A 105 -6.72 12.40 4.66
CA GLN A 105 -7.68 12.10 5.72
C GLN A 105 -7.13 11.16 6.82
N ILE A 106 -5.82 11.21 7.09
CA ILE A 106 -5.22 10.52 8.23
C ILE A 106 -5.19 11.49 9.41
N PHE A 107 -5.79 11.10 10.53
CA PHE A 107 -5.83 11.89 11.75
C PHE A 107 -5.20 11.12 12.90
N ARG A 108 -4.29 11.78 13.64
CA ARG A 108 -3.84 11.32 14.94
C ARG A 108 -4.72 11.95 16.02
N ILE A 109 -5.26 11.11 16.90
CA ILE A 109 -6.18 11.51 17.95
C ILE A 109 -5.70 10.98 19.28
N HIS A 110 -5.57 11.88 20.25
CA HIS A 110 -5.36 11.52 21.64
C HIS A 110 -6.70 11.32 22.38
N ARG A 111 -6.69 10.52 23.44
CA ARG A 111 -7.89 10.23 24.26
C ARG A 111 -8.70 11.48 24.62
N ASN A 112 -8.03 12.58 24.96
CA ASN A 112 -8.66 13.82 25.40
C ASN A 112 -8.76 14.88 24.28
N ASP A 113 -8.65 14.49 23.01
CA ASP A 113 -8.77 15.42 21.90
C ASP A 113 -10.20 15.98 21.83
N PRO A 114 -10.39 17.30 21.90
CA PRO A 114 -11.72 17.91 21.84
C PRO A 114 -12.41 17.71 20.49
N ASN A 115 -11.67 17.43 19.43
CA ASN A 115 -12.20 17.21 18.08
C ASN A 115 -12.50 15.74 17.78
N ARG A 116 -12.26 14.80 18.72
CA ARG A 116 -12.37 13.36 18.42
C ARG A 116 -13.73 12.97 17.84
N ASN A 117 -14.82 13.54 18.37
CA ASN A 117 -16.17 13.18 17.92
C ASN A 117 -16.42 13.68 16.49
N VAL A 118 -16.10 14.95 16.20
CA VAL A 118 -16.30 15.51 14.84
C VAL A 118 -15.40 14.83 13.82
N ILE A 119 -14.21 14.37 14.21
CA ILE A 119 -13.33 13.61 13.32
C ILE A 119 -13.94 12.23 13.02
N ILE A 120 -14.47 11.53 14.03
CA ILE A 120 -15.17 10.25 13.84
C ILE A 120 -16.38 10.43 12.92
N GLU A 121 -17.25 11.39 13.20
CA GLU A 121 -18.43 11.73 12.38
C GLU A 121 -18.05 12.00 10.92
N THR A 122 -17.04 12.86 10.72
CA THR A 122 -16.54 13.21 9.37
C THR A 122 -16.00 12.00 8.62
N LEU A 123 -15.12 11.21 9.25
CA LEU A 123 -14.48 10.07 8.57
C LEU A 123 -15.46 8.92 8.31
N THR A 124 -16.40 8.71 9.24
CA THR A 124 -17.41 7.65 9.10
C THR A 124 -18.62 8.08 8.27
N HIS A 125 -18.66 9.35 7.80
CA HIS A 125 -19.84 9.93 7.16
C HIS A 125 -21.10 9.63 8.01
N GLU A 126 -21.12 10.12 9.23
CA GLU A 126 -22.21 9.90 10.19
C GLU A 126 -22.54 8.41 10.42
N GLY A 127 -21.51 7.56 10.52
CA GLY A 127 -21.65 6.12 10.79
C GLY A 127 -22.03 5.27 9.55
N THR A 128 -22.01 5.82 8.34
CA THR A 128 -22.34 5.08 7.11
C THR A 128 -21.11 4.46 6.44
N ARG A 129 -19.88 4.97 6.72
CA ARG A 129 -18.62 4.53 6.13
C ARG A 129 -17.72 3.87 7.17
N THR A 130 -17.23 2.68 6.86
CA THR A 130 -16.25 1.97 7.69
C THR A 130 -14.86 2.58 7.53
N ILE A 131 -14.16 2.76 8.65
CA ILE A 131 -12.81 3.29 8.74
C ILE A 131 -11.89 2.35 9.54
N MET A 132 -10.60 2.59 9.49
CA MET A 132 -9.61 1.92 10.32
C MET A 132 -9.11 2.84 11.43
N ALA A 133 -9.06 2.31 12.65
CA ALA A 133 -8.38 2.86 13.80
C ALA A 133 -7.19 1.98 14.15
N GLN A 134 -6.00 2.57 14.31
CA GLN A 134 -4.78 1.86 14.71
C GLN A 134 -4.10 2.56 15.86
N ARG A 135 -3.50 1.79 16.77
CA ARG A 135 -2.61 2.36 17.78
C ARG A 135 -1.52 3.19 17.11
N TYR A 136 -1.29 4.39 17.59
CA TYR A 136 -0.21 5.24 17.09
C TYR A 136 1.16 4.63 17.39
N LEU A 137 2.04 4.70 16.43
CA LEU A 137 3.42 4.21 16.50
C LEU A 137 4.37 5.42 16.50
N PRO A 138 4.99 5.78 17.63
CA PRO A 138 5.88 6.94 17.72
C PRO A 138 7.14 6.78 16.85
N GLU A 139 7.48 5.55 16.47
CA GLU A 139 8.57 5.22 15.56
C GLU A 139 8.39 5.81 14.16
N ILE A 140 7.21 6.35 13.82
CA ILE A 140 6.97 7.12 12.59
C ILE A 140 7.96 8.28 12.44
N SER A 141 8.47 8.83 13.54
CA SER A 141 9.51 9.87 13.53
C SER A 141 10.81 9.45 12.85
N ALA A 142 11.10 8.13 12.83
CA ALA A 142 12.23 7.55 12.12
C ALA A 142 11.87 7.14 10.67
N GLY A 143 10.60 7.29 10.30
CA GLY A 143 10.06 7.04 8.97
C GLY A 143 9.10 5.85 8.89
N ASP A 144 8.22 5.94 7.91
CA ASP A 144 7.36 4.87 7.41
C ASP A 144 8.12 4.18 6.26
N LYS A 145 8.61 2.96 6.51
CA LYS A 145 9.45 2.22 5.56
C LYS A 145 8.61 1.57 4.48
N ARG A 146 8.85 1.90 3.21
CA ARG A 146 8.35 1.15 2.06
C ARG A 146 9.32 0.04 1.69
N ILE A 147 8.92 -1.21 1.88
CA ILE A 147 9.63 -2.42 1.45
C ILE A 147 8.95 -2.94 0.20
N LEU A 148 9.69 -3.12 -0.89
CA LEU A 148 9.15 -3.66 -2.13
C LEU A 148 9.36 -5.18 -2.19
N LEU A 149 8.30 -5.90 -2.57
CA LEU A 149 8.36 -7.31 -2.95
C LEU A 149 8.16 -7.42 -4.45
N ILE A 150 9.07 -8.10 -5.12
CA ILE A 150 9.02 -8.41 -6.55
C ILE A 150 9.03 -9.93 -6.70
N ALA A 151 8.01 -10.48 -7.34
CA ALA A 151 7.84 -11.93 -7.47
C ALA A 151 7.96 -12.67 -6.12
N GLY A 152 7.47 -12.06 -5.03
CA GLY A 152 7.51 -12.60 -3.68
C GLY A 152 8.86 -12.46 -2.96
N GLN A 153 9.87 -11.85 -3.59
CA GLN A 153 11.19 -11.64 -3.00
C GLN A 153 11.36 -10.18 -2.56
N PRO A 154 11.88 -9.90 -1.37
CA PRO A 154 12.14 -8.53 -0.96
C PRO A 154 13.31 -7.91 -1.74
N VAL A 155 13.12 -6.66 -2.16
CA VAL A 155 14.22 -5.81 -2.61
C VAL A 155 15.17 -5.60 -1.42
N PRO A 156 16.51 -5.61 -1.59
CA PRO A 156 17.45 -5.55 -0.48
C PRO A 156 17.40 -4.25 0.35
N PHE A 157 16.77 -3.21 -0.20
CA PHE A 157 16.64 -1.90 0.42
C PHE A 157 15.17 -1.52 0.62
N CYS A 158 14.88 -0.76 1.69
CA CYS A 158 13.61 -0.05 1.87
C CYS A 158 13.81 1.45 1.71
N LEU A 159 12.72 2.19 1.51
CA LEU A 159 12.72 3.65 1.59
C LEU A 159 12.00 4.10 2.86
N ALA A 160 12.73 4.62 3.85
CA ALA A 160 12.14 5.28 5.00
C ALA A 160 11.62 6.67 4.58
N ARG A 161 10.31 6.86 4.68
CA ARG A 161 9.64 8.14 4.36
C ARG A 161 9.47 8.91 5.67
N ILE A 162 10.38 9.84 5.92
CA ILE A 162 10.46 10.59 7.18
C ILE A 162 9.52 11.79 7.10
N PRO A 163 8.58 11.94 8.07
CA PRO A 163 7.69 13.09 8.13
C PRO A 163 8.45 14.41 8.27
N LYS A 164 7.87 15.49 7.75
CA LYS A 164 8.34 16.85 8.05
C LYS A 164 8.15 17.16 9.54
N ALA A 165 8.93 18.12 10.05
CA ALA A 165 8.74 18.62 11.41
C ALA A 165 7.30 19.09 11.63
N GLY A 166 6.66 18.58 12.70
CA GLY A 166 5.25 18.86 13.03
C GLY A 166 4.21 18.07 12.24
N GLU A 167 4.62 17.16 11.35
CA GLU A 167 3.74 16.29 10.58
C GLU A 167 3.84 14.83 11.11
N THR A 168 2.77 14.07 11.02
CA THR A 168 2.73 12.64 11.39
C THR A 168 2.68 11.72 10.17
N ARG A 169 2.61 12.24 8.95
CA ARG A 169 2.54 11.48 7.70
C ARG A 169 3.88 11.47 6.99
N GLY A 170 4.44 10.29 6.75
CA GLY A 170 5.70 10.11 6.04
C GLY A 170 5.60 10.13 4.51
N ASN A 171 4.40 10.14 3.94
CA ASN A 171 4.19 10.01 2.50
C ASN A 171 4.94 11.11 1.71
N LEU A 172 5.67 10.71 0.66
CA LEU A 172 6.42 11.64 -0.21
C LEU A 172 5.50 12.69 -0.84
N ALA A 173 4.26 12.31 -1.18
CA ALA A 173 3.27 13.20 -1.79
C ALA A 173 2.90 14.41 -0.90
N VAL A 174 3.03 14.31 0.42
CA VAL A 174 2.82 15.41 1.37
C VAL A 174 4.13 16.03 1.83
N GLY A 175 5.24 15.68 1.14
CA GLY A 175 6.56 16.28 1.32
C GLY A 175 7.44 15.62 2.38
N GLY A 176 7.19 14.36 2.71
CA GLY A 176 8.14 13.53 3.47
C GLY A 176 9.47 13.39 2.73
N THR A 177 10.53 13.14 3.48
CA THR A 177 11.87 12.90 2.93
C THR A 177 12.12 11.40 2.82
N GLY A 178 12.46 10.92 1.63
CA GLY A 178 12.80 9.52 1.40
C GLY A 178 14.28 9.24 1.65
N VAL A 179 14.59 8.30 2.53
CA VAL A 179 15.96 7.83 2.83
C VAL A 179 16.02 6.33 2.62
N ALA A 180 16.84 5.88 1.67
CA ALA A 180 17.06 4.47 1.43
C ALA A 180 17.90 3.85 2.56
N GLN A 181 17.52 2.65 2.99
CA GLN A 181 18.15 1.92 4.10
C GLN A 181 18.18 0.42 3.79
N ASP A 182 19.13 -0.28 4.38
CA ASP A 182 19.10 -1.74 4.39
C ASP A 182 17.90 -2.25 5.20
N LEU A 183 17.37 -3.41 4.82
CA LEU A 183 16.32 -4.06 5.60
C LEU A 183 16.85 -4.49 6.96
N SER A 184 16.18 -4.13 8.05
CA SER A 184 16.44 -4.69 9.38
C SER A 184 16.06 -6.19 9.42
N ALA A 185 16.47 -6.89 10.47
CA ALA A 185 16.09 -8.29 10.67
C ALA A 185 14.55 -8.46 10.71
N ARG A 186 13.84 -7.52 11.36
CA ARG A 186 12.36 -7.53 11.41
C ARG A 186 11.73 -7.23 10.06
N ASP A 187 12.29 -6.31 9.28
CA ASP A 187 11.81 -6.01 7.94
C ASP A 187 11.90 -7.24 7.03
N ARG A 188 13.02 -7.98 7.13
CA ARG A 188 13.23 -9.24 6.39
C ARG A 188 12.23 -10.31 6.84
N GLU A 189 12.06 -10.51 8.14
CA GLU A 189 11.10 -11.47 8.69
C GLU A 189 9.68 -11.22 8.15
N ILE A 190 9.21 -9.97 8.18
CA ILE A 190 7.90 -9.58 7.63
C ILE A 190 7.85 -9.89 6.12
N ALA A 191 8.83 -9.41 5.37
CA ALA A 191 8.86 -9.52 3.91
C ALA A 191 8.95 -10.98 3.43
N GLU A 192 9.82 -11.79 4.05
CA GLU A 192 10.01 -13.20 3.73
C GLU A 192 8.83 -14.08 4.15
N THR A 193 8.09 -13.66 5.19
CA THR A 193 6.85 -14.35 5.59
C THR A 193 5.70 -14.06 4.62
N LEU A 194 5.52 -12.80 4.23
CA LEU A 194 4.42 -12.39 3.37
C LEU A 194 4.67 -12.72 1.89
N GLY A 195 5.91 -12.61 1.42
CA GLY A 195 6.26 -12.75 0.01
C GLY A 195 5.72 -14.00 -0.66
N PRO A 196 5.98 -15.23 -0.13
CA PRO A 196 5.47 -16.48 -0.70
C PRO A 196 3.94 -16.57 -0.73
N ILE A 197 3.26 -15.94 0.23
CA ILE A 197 1.79 -15.92 0.29
C ILE A 197 1.25 -15.00 -0.79
N LEU A 198 1.80 -13.81 -0.91
CA LEU A 198 1.32 -12.77 -1.84
C LEU A 198 1.57 -13.15 -3.30
N ILE A 199 2.75 -13.70 -3.63
CA ILE A 199 3.03 -14.15 -5.01
C ILE A 199 2.13 -15.34 -5.41
N LYS A 200 1.83 -16.25 -4.50
CA LYS A 200 0.89 -17.36 -4.74
C LYS A 200 -0.52 -16.86 -5.07
N ARG A 201 -0.91 -15.71 -4.55
CA ARG A 201 -2.17 -15.02 -4.87
C ARG A 201 -2.15 -14.31 -6.23
N GLY A 202 -0.97 -14.18 -6.85
CA GLY A 202 -0.78 -13.47 -8.12
C GLY A 202 -0.40 -12.00 -7.97
N LEU A 203 0.09 -11.62 -6.80
CA LEU A 203 0.61 -10.27 -6.53
C LEU A 203 2.10 -10.23 -6.81
N MET A 204 2.45 -9.89 -8.05
CA MET A 204 3.83 -9.83 -8.56
C MET A 204 4.63 -8.67 -7.98
N LEU A 205 3.99 -7.53 -7.76
CA LEU A 205 4.59 -6.34 -7.18
C LEU A 205 3.76 -5.88 -5.99
N VAL A 206 4.41 -5.77 -4.82
CA VAL A 206 3.78 -5.34 -3.58
C VAL A 206 4.68 -4.34 -2.85
N GLY A 207 4.08 -3.36 -2.19
CA GLY A 207 4.76 -2.47 -1.24
C GLY A 207 4.25 -2.72 0.17
N LEU A 208 5.12 -3.14 1.07
CA LEU A 208 4.80 -3.25 2.49
C LEU A 208 5.19 -1.95 3.19
N ASP A 209 4.27 -1.39 3.98
CA ASP A 209 4.56 -0.22 4.80
C ASP A 209 4.79 -0.67 6.24
N VAL A 210 5.96 -0.32 6.79
CA VAL A 210 6.41 -0.75 8.12
C VAL A 210 6.87 0.45 8.95
N ILE A 211 6.22 0.67 10.09
CA ILE A 211 6.63 1.68 11.07
C ILE A 211 7.23 0.96 12.29
N GLY A 212 8.49 1.28 12.61
CA GLY A 212 9.22 0.54 13.64
C GLY A 212 9.32 -0.94 13.30
N THR A 213 8.58 -1.78 14.02
CA THR A 213 8.52 -3.24 13.87
C THR A 213 7.16 -3.75 13.38
N HIS A 214 6.25 -2.84 12.99
CA HIS A 214 4.86 -3.16 12.70
C HIS A 214 4.49 -2.88 11.23
N LEU A 215 3.85 -3.86 10.61
CA LEU A 215 3.22 -3.74 9.29
C LEU A 215 1.94 -2.90 9.41
N THR A 216 1.81 -1.85 8.62
CA THR A 216 0.67 -0.92 8.66
C THR A 216 -0.18 -0.93 7.40
N GLU A 217 0.39 -1.43 6.26
CA GLU A 217 -0.29 -1.46 4.96
C GLU A 217 0.39 -2.47 4.02
N ILE A 218 -0.40 -3.09 3.13
CA ILE A 218 0.07 -3.97 2.04
C ILE A 218 -0.42 -3.35 0.73
N ASN A 219 0.45 -2.57 0.07
CA ASN A 219 0.09 -1.82 -1.13
C ASN A 219 0.24 -2.71 -2.37
N VAL A 220 -0.86 -2.90 -3.12
CA VAL A 220 -0.93 -3.78 -4.28
C VAL A 220 -1.34 -3.09 -5.57
N THR A 221 -1.86 -1.85 -5.48
CA THR A 221 -2.36 -1.09 -6.63
C THR A 221 -1.22 -0.48 -7.45
N SER A 222 -0.50 0.48 -6.88
CA SER A 222 0.57 1.23 -7.54
C SER A 222 1.75 1.55 -6.61
N PRO A 223 2.39 0.55 -5.94
CA PRO A 223 3.49 0.83 -5.03
C PRO A 223 4.62 1.58 -5.72
N THR A 224 5.12 2.63 -5.05
CA THR A 224 6.16 3.56 -5.51
C THR A 224 7.48 3.35 -4.77
N CYS A 225 8.42 4.28 -4.89
CA CYS A 225 9.75 4.33 -4.26
C CYS A 225 10.87 3.61 -5.01
N MET A 226 10.64 3.08 -6.20
CA MET A 226 11.69 2.42 -7.01
C MET A 226 12.76 3.43 -7.47
N VAL A 227 12.35 4.65 -7.83
CA VAL A 227 13.23 5.70 -8.34
C VAL A 227 14.16 6.19 -7.24
N GLU A 228 13.61 6.47 -6.05
CA GLU A 228 14.36 6.96 -4.90
C GLU A 228 15.36 5.91 -4.40
N ILE A 229 14.97 4.63 -4.36
CA ILE A 229 15.86 3.52 -4.01
C ILE A 229 17.01 3.45 -5.03
N ARG A 230 16.71 3.47 -6.33
CA ARG A 230 17.75 3.42 -7.38
C ARG A 230 18.72 4.59 -7.29
N GLN A 231 18.22 5.81 -7.09
CA GLN A 231 19.06 7.00 -7.00
C GLN A 231 20.03 6.96 -5.83
N GLN A 232 19.62 6.38 -4.70
CA GLN A 232 20.41 6.38 -3.46
C GLN A 232 21.30 5.14 -3.30
N THR A 233 20.91 3.99 -3.88
CA THR A 233 21.60 2.71 -3.68
C THR A 233 22.20 2.12 -4.95
N GLY A 234 21.78 2.59 -6.12
CA GLY A 234 22.11 1.99 -7.41
C GLY A 234 21.27 0.75 -7.76
N PHE A 235 20.44 0.21 -6.85
CA PHE A 235 19.63 -0.97 -7.11
C PHE A 235 18.45 -0.64 -8.03
N ASP A 236 18.37 -1.31 -9.18
CA ASP A 236 17.31 -1.11 -10.17
C ASP A 236 16.08 -1.99 -9.89
N ALA A 237 15.25 -1.58 -8.93
CA ALA A 237 14.02 -2.29 -8.61
C ALA A 237 13.03 -2.36 -9.78
N ALA A 238 12.97 -1.33 -10.63
CA ALA A 238 12.11 -1.32 -11.81
C ALA A 238 12.58 -2.35 -12.85
N GLY A 239 13.88 -2.40 -13.12
CA GLY A 239 14.49 -3.43 -13.99
C GLY A 239 14.24 -4.84 -13.45
N ALA A 240 14.43 -5.08 -12.15
CA ALA A 240 14.14 -6.37 -11.52
C ALA A 240 12.65 -6.76 -11.68
N PHE A 241 11.71 -5.80 -11.58
CA PHE A 241 10.30 -6.07 -11.80
C PHE A 241 9.99 -6.44 -13.25
N ILE A 242 10.57 -5.74 -14.22
CA ILE A 242 10.42 -6.09 -15.65
C ILE A 242 10.98 -7.47 -15.93
N THR A 243 12.18 -7.80 -15.44
CA THR A 243 12.77 -9.14 -15.57
C THR A 243 11.87 -10.23 -14.99
N ALA A 244 11.26 -9.98 -13.82
CA ALA A 244 10.32 -10.93 -13.23
C ALA A 244 9.06 -11.15 -14.10
N ILE A 245 8.57 -10.11 -14.77
CA ILE A 245 7.46 -10.22 -15.74
C ILE A 245 7.89 -11.01 -16.96
N GLU A 246 9.07 -10.71 -17.54
CA GLU A 246 9.62 -11.43 -18.69
C GLU A 246 9.76 -12.94 -18.41
N HIS A 247 10.29 -13.31 -17.26
CA HIS A 247 10.32 -14.69 -16.79
C HIS A 247 8.92 -15.31 -16.68
N ALA A 248 7.97 -14.60 -16.08
CA ALA A 248 6.59 -15.07 -15.97
C ALA A 248 5.90 -15.22 -17.35
N CYS A 249 6.38 -14.50 -18.35
CA CYS A 249 5.93 -14.59 -19.74
C CYS A 249 6.67 -15.65 -20.55
N GLY A 250 7.74 -16.24 -20.02
CA GLY A 250 8.57 -17.22 -20.75
C GLY A 250 9.40 -16.59 -21.88
N ILE A 251 9.78 -15.33 -21.72
CA ILE A 251 10.55 -14.58 -22.73
C ILE A 251 12.07 -14.74 -22.50
N THR A 252 12.50 -15.11 -21.30
CA THR A 252 13.92 -15.35 -20.92
C THR A 252 14.10 -16.70 -20.26
#